data_d9e9c061d938a93ec9709b414c5b75bf
#
_entry.id   d9e9c061d938a93ec9709b414c5b75bf
#
_cell.length_a   1.000
_cell.length_b   1.000
_cell.length_c   1.000
_cell.angle_alpha   90.00
_cell.angle_beta   90.00
_cell.angle_gamma   90.00
#
_symmetry.space_group_name_H-M   'P 1'
#
loop_
_entity.id
_entity.type
_entity.pdbx_description
1 polymer ?
#
loop_
_entity_poly.entity_id
_entity_poly.type
_entity_poly.pdbx_seq_one_letter_code
_entity_poly.pdbx_strand_id
1 'polypeptide(L)'
;MRIALYIIISLFIKSTFANEITIIELHNKSIDQVLIENSENENNQQSKQEIISEDIQNDNDKDSINLEEKLKIIEEIDETLDAYKVEELSNIWQDINKEEILYLLKNINKIHSSVLKNEIISTLSSAKIVPNGFTQEEFNRFLINSLLKLGDRKKAYEIIQSIDSSSDNINDSYYKQFTLNYLLSTYNLSEACNYRESIKDLDLNSKTNFFLKIDIFCLILEEKFDQANLLNALLIETETIQDDYFQFLLSKLINFESELENIIFSDNSKDIFLYSAMHRIANLPLNKNFFNIDPINLSMPIILSFATDINLRLKAAHFAFLENLINIDSLAALYQTVDFTYDQLNNPSDVLSTLNGNIEIGMAYFYQLINVQLLPITRLEAIIQFWEFAEENNLESIAYQISKKSLNTIEPSSEISMYGPSIAKAYIMSKDYENANKWLLFAENAVNDKLSISKLNSSKLLLNLHVVKEEESLTDTLYENLKYMNTNLVDTNEENSNKIEVLNLIFSILNSENENPFKIQKKIQESKEMPALYLLESIRNASKTNNQIKLLFNIVLSIDGKKWTDIHPEHLRIILLNLQNYKEGTIINNILLEVLEDNKII
;
A
#
# COMPACT_ATOMS: atom_id res chain seq x y z
N MET A 1 2.52 -61.60 15.72
CA MET A 1 2.28 -60.32 16.41
C MET A 1 3.39 -59.27 16.19
N ARG A 2 4.63 -59.63 15.84
CA ARG A 2 5.72 -58.65 15.55
C ARG A 2 5.72 -58.06 14.12
N ILE A 3 5.10 -58.72 13.14
CA ILE A 3 5.04 -58.24 11.73
C ILE A 3 3.90 -57.23 11.54
N ALA A 4 2.80 -57.31 12.28
CA ALA A 4 1.71 -56.35 12.24
C ALA A 4 2.08 -54.99 12.82
N LEU A 5 3.02 -54.92 13.76
CA LEU A 5 3.50 -53.66 14.35
C LEU A 5 4.40 -52.86 13.41
N TYR A 6 5.16 -53.53 12.52
CA TYR A 6 6.01 -52.85 11.53
C TYR A 6 5.22 -52.24 10.37
N ILE A 7 4.06 -52.83 10.01
CA ILE A 7 3.19 -52.29 8.95
C ILE A 7 2.42 -51.06 9.47
N ILE A 8 2.03 -51.03 10.74
CA ILE A 8 1.38 -49.85 11.35
C ILE A 8 2.36 -48.70 11.51
N ILE A 9 3.60 -48.95 11.89
CA ILE A 9 4.63 -47.91 12.01
C ILE A 9 5.04 -47.34 10.62
N SER A 10 5.04 -48.18 9.55
CA SER A 10 5.33 -47.73 8.19
C SER A 10 4.21 -46.90 7.53
N LEU A 11 2.97 -47.00 8.03
CA LEU A 11 1.81 -46.23 7.56
C LEU A 11 1.72 -44.85 8.25
N PHE A 12 2.28 -44.72 9.47
CA PHE A 12 2.33 -43.42 10.18
C PHE A 12 3.49 -42.52 9.75
N ILE A 13 4.54 -43.05 9.10
CA ILE A 13 5.68 -42.27 8.63
C ILE A 13 5.41 -41.61 7.26
N LYS A 14 4.32 -41.94 6.57
CA LYS A 14 3.97 -41.34 5.26
C LYS A 14 3.04 -40.15 5.30
N SER A 15 2.59 -39.68 6.46
CA SER A 15 1.65 -38.57 6.57
C SER A 15 2.23 -37.24 7.11
N THR A 16 3.55 -37.13 7.27
CA THR A 16 4.20 -35.90 7.79
C THR A 16 5.10 -35.19 6.79
N PHE A 17 5.05 -35.54 5.49
CA PHE A 17 5.81 -34.84 4.45
C PHE A 17 4.87 -34.21 3.43
N ALA A 18 4.11 -33.22 3.82
CA ALA A 18 3.34 -32.44 2.89
C ALA A 18 3.11 -31.02 3.40
N ASN A 19 4.17 -30.28 3.74
CA ASN A 19 4.08 -28.82 3.88
C ASN A 19 5.44 -28.10 3.98
N GLU A 20 6.56 -28.75 3.62
CA GLU A 20 7.88 -28.10 3.66
C GLU A 20 8.39 -27.53 2.30
N ILE A 21 7.57 -27.56 1.24
CA ILE A 21 8.09 -27.30 -0.11
C ILE A 21 8.04 -25.83 -0.51
N THR A 22 7.28 -24.97 0.16
CA THR A 22 7.04 -23.60 -0.33
C THR A 22 8.07 -22.57 0.12
N ILE A 23 8.82 -22.81 1.18
CA ILE A 23 9.75 -21.80 1.74
C ILE A 23 11.16 -21.88 1.12
N ILE A 24 11.58 -23.05 0.66
CA ILE A 24 12.93 -23.24 0.12
C ILE A 24 13.08 -22.71 -1.32
N GLU A 25 11.99 -22.70 -2.11
CA GLU A 25 12.02 -22.15 -3.46
C GLU A 25 12.05 -20.61 -3.51
N LEU A 26 11.57 -19.93 -2.48
CA LEU A 26 11.63 -18.46 -2.37
C LEU A 26 13.07 -17.92 -2.27
N HIS A 27 14.02 -18.74 -1.86
CA HIS A 27 15.42 -18.32 -1.68
C HIS A 27 16.21 -18.19 -2.99
N ASN A 28 15.76 -18.82 -4.09
CA ASN A 28 16.47 -18.82 -5.37
C ASN A 28 15.83 -17.90 -6.42
N LYS A 29 14.72 -17.23 -6.10
CA LYS A 29 14.04 -16.32 -7.02
C LYS A 29 14.25 -14.86 -6.60
N SER A 30 14.48 -13.98 -7.57
CA SER A 30 14.50 -12.55 -7.30
C SER A 30 13.10 -12.08 -6.83
N ILE A 31 13.05 -10.97 -6.08
CA ILE A 31 11.78 -10.38 -5.64
C ILE A 31 10.89 -10.09 -6.85
N ASP A 32 11.47 -9.65 -7.96
CA ASP A 32 10.75 -9.40 -9.21
C ASP A 32 10.16 -10.68 -9.81
N GLN A 33 10.83 -11.82 -9.72
CA GLN A 33 10.29 -13.10 -10.19
C GLN A 33 9.10 -13.56 -9.37
N VAL A 34 9.12 -13.33 -8.05
CA VAL A 34 7.98 -13.65 -7.17
C VAL A 34 6.79 -12.71 -7.44
N LEU A 35 7.04 -11.43 -7.72
CA LEU A 35 6.02 -10.45 -8.05
C LEU A 35 5.44 -10.68 -9.46
N ILE A 36 6.25 -11.07 -10.43
CA ILE A 36 5.82 -11.40 -11.80
C ILE A 36 4.99 -12.69 -11.80
N GLU A 37 5.41 -13.75 -11.10
CA GLU A 37 4.62 -14.98 -10.99
C GLU A 37 3.28 -14.76 -10.29
N ASN A 38 3.19 -13.83 -9.32
CA ASN A 38 1.92 -13.48 -8.70
C ASN A 38 1.01 -12.68 -9.66
N SER A 39 1.57 -11.79 -10.49
CA SER A 39 0.80 -11.06 -11.50
C SER A 39 0.35 -11.96 -12.66
N GLU A 40 1.15 -12.96 -13.06
CA GLU A 40 0.76 -13.97 -14.06
C GLU A 40 -0.27 -14.96 -13.52
N ASN A 41 -0.24 -15.27 -12.22
CA ASN A 41 -1.25 -16.12 -11.57
C ASN A 41 -2.59 -15.39 -11.39
N GLU A 42 -2.60 -14.09 -11.17
CA GLU A 42 -3.83 -13.29 -11.17
C GLU A 42 -4.47 -13.22 -12.56
N ASN A 43 -3.67 -13.04 -13.61
CA ASN A 43 -4.16 -13.08 -15.00
C ASN A 43 -4.62 -14.50 -15.43
N ASN A 44 -4.00 -15.57 -14.92
CA ASN A 44 -4.42 -16.94 -15.20
C ASN A 44 -5.64 -17.40 -14.38
N GLN A 45 -5.96 -16.75 -13.26
CA GLN A 45 -7.20 -17.02 -12.53
C GLN A 45 -8.41 -16.34 -13.21
N GLN A 46 -8.24 -15.17 -13.81
CA GLN A 46 -9.30 -14.56 -14.63
C GLN A 46 -9.57 -15.35 -15.92
N SER A 47 -8.57 -16.00 -16.52
CA SER A 47 -8.76 -16.81 -17.74
C SER A 47 -9.28 -18.24 -17.48
N LYS A 48 -9.35 -18.71 -16.24
CA LYS A 48 -9.88 -20.05 -15.90
C LYS A 48 -11.34 -20.07 -15.44
N GLN A 49 -11.99 -18.92 -15.29
CA GLN A 49 -13.43 -18.85 -14.98
C GLN A 49 -14.35 -18.91 -16.22
N GLU A 50 -13.80 -18.96 -17.44
CA GLU A 50 -14.60 -19.01 -18.69
C GLU A 50 -14.80 -20.39 -19.29
N ILE A 51 -14.42 -21.48 -18.64
CA ILE A 51 -14.67 -22.82 -19.19
C ILE A 51 -15.38 -23.71 -18.17
N ILE A 52 -16.65 -23.43 -17.89
CA ILE A 52 -17.67 -24.43 -17.48
C ILE A 52 -19.05 -23.77 -17.68
N SER A 53 -19.60 -23.85 -18.87
CA SER A 53 -21.05 -23.86 -19.12
C SER A 53 -21.35 -24.33 -20.54
N GLU A 54 -21.32 -25.60 -20.77
CA GLU A 54 -22.07 -26.21 -21.88
C GLU A 54 -23.20 -27.08 -21.31
N ASP A 55 -24.33 -26.99 -22.03
CA ASP A 55 -25.55 -27.74 -21.94
C ASP A 55 -26.66 -27.24 -21.01
N ILE A 56 -27.51 -26.36 -21.56
CA ILE A 56 -28.95 -26.50 -21.58
C ILE A 56 -29.51 -25.75 -22.81
N GLN A 57 -29.97 -26.48 -23.81
CA GLN A 57 -30.78 -25.98 -24.91
C GLN A 57 -32.18 -25.59 -24.38
N ASN A 58 -32.63 -24.37 -24.72
CA ASN A 58 -34.00 -24.19 -25.27
C ASN A 58 -34.20 -22.82 -25.89
N ASP A 59 -34.85 -22.89 -27.05
CA ASP A 59 -35.30 -21.83 -27.93
C ASP A 59 -35.96 -20.63 -27.25
N ASN A 60 -35.57 -19.41 -27.66
CA ASN A 60 -36.50 -18.45 -28.28
C ASN A 60 -35.76 -17.23 -28.84
N ASP A 61 -36.15 -16.91 -30.06
CA ASP A 61 -35.64 -15.89 -30.99
C ASP A 61 -35.48 -14.46 -30.47
N LYS A 62 -34.46 -13.82 -31.09
CA LYS A 62 -34.25 -12.42 -31.43
C LYS A 62 -33.50 -11.54 -30.45
N ASP A 63 -32.37 -11.10 -30.99
CA ASP A 63 -31.41 -10.09 -30.57
C ASP A 63 -30.15 -10.59 -29.78
N SER A 64 -29.49 -11.62 -30.30
CA SER A 64 -28.12 -11.94 -29.95
C SER A 64 -27.15 -11.08 -30.78
N ILE A 65 -26.93 -9.83 -30.38
CA ILE A 65 -25.70 -9.14 -30.72
C ILE A 65 -24.57 -9.91 -30.05
N ASN A 66 -23.67 -10.45 -30.87
CA ASN A 66 -22.59 -11.36 -30.52
C ASN A 66 -21.77 -10.78 -29.37
N LEU A 67 -21.67 -11.52 -28.26
CA LEU A 67 -20.93 -11.09 -27.06
C LEU A 67 -19.45 -10.80 -27.37
N GLU A 68 -18.88 -11.52 -28.34
CA GLU A 68 -17.50 -11.31 -28.84
C GLU A 68 -17.33 -9.99 -29.62
N GLU A 69 -18.38 -9.54 -30.34
CA GLU A 69 -18.37 -8.21 -30.97
C GLU A 69 -18.50 -7.08 -29.94
N LYS A 70 -19.29 -7.28 -28.88
CA LYS A 70 -19.38 -6.31 -27.76
C LYS A 70 -18.08 -6.23 -26.96
N LEU A 71 -17.40 -7.34 -26.71
CA LEU A 71 -16.11 -7.36 -26.01
C LEU A 71 -15.02 -6.69 -26.84
N LYS A 72 -14.95 -6.96 -28.15
CA LYS A 72 -14.02 -6.25 -29.06
C LYS A 72 -14.29 -4.75 -29.13
N ILE A 73 -15.55 -4.34 -29.18
CA ILE A 73 -15.92 -2.92 -29.18
C ILE A 73 -15.56 -2.26 -27.85
N ILE A 74 -15.66 -2.96 -26.73
CA ILE A 74 -15.27 -2.45 -25.40
C ILE A 74 -13.74 -2.34 -25.30
N GLU A 75 -12.98 -3.32 -25.80
CA GLU A 75 -11.51 -3.26 -25.83
C GLU A 75 -11.01 -2.13 -26.77
N GLU A 76 -11.58 -1.98 -27.98
CA GLU A 76 -11.24 -0.87 -28.89
C GLU A 76 -11.65 0.50 -28.34
N ILE A 77 -12.73 0.60 -27.56
CA ILE A 77 -13.15 1.84 -26.90
C ILE A 77 -12.26 2.17 -25.73
N ASP A 78 -11.82 1.19 -24.93
CA ASP A 78 -10.89 1.40 -23.82
C ASP A 78 -9.49 1.82 -24.32
N GLU A 79 -8.93 1.17 -25.35
CA GLU A 79 -7.65 1.57 -25.93
C GLU A 79 -7.71 2.98 -26.57
N THR A 80 -8.81 3.33 -27.23
CA THR A 80 -8.97 4.67 -27.82
C THR A 80 -9.24 5.75 -26.77
N LEU A 81 -9.99 5.43 -25.71
CA LEU A 81 -10.24 6.34 -24.58
C LEU A 81 -8.96 6.60 -23.78
N ASP A 82 -8.14 5.58 -23.53
CA ASP A 82 -6.85 5.73 -22.84
C ASP A 82 -5.85 6.52 -23.68
N ALA A 83 -5.80 6.31 -25.00
CA ALA A 83 -4.96 7.10 -25.90
C ALA A 83 -5.40 8.56 -25.96
N TYR A 84 -6.69 8.84 -26.02
CA TYR A 84 -7.25 10.20 -26.04
C TYR A 84 -7.03 10.92 -24.70
N LYS A 85 -7.23 10.23 -23.56
CA LYS A 85 -6.95 10.74 -22.22
C LYS A 85 -5.46 11.06 -22.01
N VAL A 86 -4.57 10.21 -22.55
CA VAL A 86 -3.10 10.43 -22.46
C VAL A 86 -2.67 11.64 -23.30
N GLU A 87 -3.31 11.89 -24.45
CA GLU A 87 -2.97 13.03 -25.31
C GLU A 87 -3.49 14.36 -24.73
N GLU A 88 -4.67 14.36 -24.13
CA GLU A 88 -5.25 15.51 -23.44
C GLU A 88 -4.47 15.89 -22.17
N LEU A 89 -4.07 14.90 -21.36
CA LEU A 89 -3.22 15.11 -20.18
C LEU A 89 -1.82 15.59 -20.53
N SER A 90 -1.27 15.19 -21.69
CA SER A 90 0.06 15.63 -22.12
C SER A 90 0.13 17.13 -22.45
N ASN A 91 -0.95 17.68 -23.00
CA ASN A 91 -1.02 19.08 -23.37
C ASN A 91 -1.14 20.02 -22.16
N ILE A 92 -1.69 19.55 -21.05
CA ILE A 92 -1.91 20.37 -19.85
C ILE A 92 -0.60 20.80 -19.18
N TRP A 93 0.51 20.04 -19.32
CA TRP A 93 1.81 20.41 -18.80
C TRP A 93 2.42 21.66 -19.47
N GLN A 94 2.00 21.98 -20.68
CA GLN A 94 2.50 23.16 -21.42
C GLN A 94 2.10 24.50 -20.79
N ASP A 95 0.98 24.52 -20.07
CA ASP A 95 0.41 25.74 -19.48
C ASP A 95 0.99 26.07 -18.09
N ILE A 96 1.94 25.27 -17.60
CA ILE A 96 2.55 25.45 -16.30
C ILE A 96 4.05 25.70 -16.48
N ASN A 97 4.58 26.76 -15.86
CA ASN A 97 6.01 27.05 -15.92
C ASN A 97 6.80 26.38 -14.78
N LYS A 98 8.12 26.29 -14.93
CA LYS A 98 9.04 25.66 -13.98
C LYS A 98 8.88 26.20 -12.55
N GLU A 99 8.82 27.52 -12.38
CA GLU A 99 8.74 28.13 -11.05
C GLU A 99 7.43 27.78 -10.34
N GLU A 100 6.33 27.76 -11.09
CA GLU A 100 5.02 27.39 -10.59
C GLU A 100 4.99 25.91 -10.16
N ILE A 101 5.53 24.99 -10.96
CA ILE A 101 5.60 23.56 -10.63
C ILE A 101 6.43 23.34 -9.36
N LEU A 102 7.60 23.93 -9.27
CA LEU A 102 8.48 23.80 -8.11
C LEU A 102 7.84 24.35 -6.83
N TYR A 103 7.04 25.42 -6.95
CA TYR A 103 6.28 25.98 -5.83
C TYR A 103 5.14 25.06 -5.41
N LEU A 104 4.35 24.55 -6.36
CA LEU A 104 3.18 23.71 -6.09
C LEU A 104 3.56 22.37 -5.45
N LEU A 105 4.69 21.79 -5.82
CA LEU A 105 5.15 20.50 -5.33
C LEU A 105 6.21 20.58 -4.22
N LYS A 106 6.42 21.77 -3.60
CA LYS A 106 7.43 21.93 -2.54
C LYS A 106 7.22 21.02 -1.34
N ASN A 107 5.96 20.70 -0.98
CA ASN A 107 5.56 19.90 0.18
C ASN A 107 5.01 18.50 -0.21
N ILE A 108 5.35 18.01 -1.40
CA ILE A 108 4.85 16.73 -1.93
C ILE A 108 5.10 15.53 -1.01
N ASN A 109 6.15 15.58 -0.21
CA ASN A 109 6.50 14.53 0.76
C ASN A 109 5.62 14.51 2.02
N LYS A 110 4.74 15.49 2.20
CA LYS A 110 3.87 15.60 3.38
C LYS A 110 2.44 15.15 3.13
N ILE A 111 2.14 14.61 1.97
CA ILE A 111 0.77 14.19 1.61
C ILE A 111 0.37 13.00 2.47
N HIS A 112 -0.72 13.14 3.26
CA HIS A 112 -1.31 12.07 4.04
C HIS A 112 -2.38 11.30 3.26
N SER A 113 -3.15 11.97 2.40
CA SER A 113 -4.16 11.32 1.57
C SER A 113 -3.52 10.34 0.58
N SER A 114 -3.86 9.07 0.68
CA SER A 114 -3.39 8.02 -0.24
C SER A 114 -3.96 8.23 -1.65
N VAL A 115 -5.20 8.70 -1.75
CA VAL A 115 -5.87 9.00 -3.02
C VAL A 115 -5.16 10.14 -3.75
N LEU A 116 -4.89 11.26 -3.07
CA LEU A 116 -4.17 12.39 -3.67
C LEU A 116 -2.71 12.01 -4.03
N LYS A 117 -2.05 11.23 -3.18
CA LYS A 117 -0.69 10.72 -3.44
C LYS A 117 -0.64 9.89 -4.72
N ASN A 118 -1.55 8.91 -4.86
CA ASN A 118 -1.63 8.04 -6.03
C ASN A 118 -1.97 8.83 -7.30
N GLU A 119 -2.86 9.82 -7.20
CA GLU A 119 -3.22 10.66 -8.33
C GLU A 119 -2.05 11.54 -8.80
N ILE A 120 -1.24 12.06 -7.87
CA ILE A 120 -0.02 12.79 -8.22
C ILE A 120 1.02 11.88 -8.86
N ILE A 121 1.23 10.67 -8.32
CA ILE A 121 2.13 9.69 -8.90
C ILE A 121 1.71 9.36 -10.34
N SER A 122 0.43 9.12 -10.57
CA SER A 122 -0.13 8.90 -11.92
C SER A 122 0.14 10.09 -12.85
N THR A 123 -0.14 11.31 -12.37
CA THR A 123 0.07 12.55 -13.12
C THR A 123 1.55 12.77 -13.47
N LEU A 124 2.48 12.56 -12.53
CA LEU A 124 3.92 12.69 -12.76
C LEU A 124 4.44 11.61 -13.72
N SER A 125 3.95 10.38 -13.60
CA SER A 125 4.36 9.26 -14.44
C SER A 125 3.88 9.38 -15.89
N SER A 126 2.75 10.05 -16.12
CA SER A 126 2.21 10.31 -17.46
C SER A 126 2.82 11.52 -18.17
N ALA A 127 3.70 12.28 -17.49
CA ALA A 127 4.29 13.51 -18.02
C ALA A 127 5.28 13.22 -19.16
N LYS A 128 4.84 13.44 -20.41
CA LYS A 128 5.68 13.25 -21.62
C LYS A 128 6.21 14.57 -22.20
N ILE A 129 5.55 15.68 -21.91
CA ILE A 129 5.89 17.00 -22.47
C ILE A 129 6.61 17.82 -21.41
N VAL A 130 7.74 18.40 -21.81
CA VAL A 130 8.54 19.26 -20.93
C VAL A 130 7.86 20.61 -20.76
N PRO A 131 7.54 21.03 -19.52
CA PRO A 131 6.95 22.33 -19.24
C PRO A 131 7.89 23.47 -19.58
N ASN A 132 7.33 24.66 -19.82
CA ASN A 132 8.09 25.86 -20.12
C ASN A 132 9.09 26.19 -19.00
N GLY A 133 10.35 26.47 -19.38
CA GLY A 133 11.43 26.84 -18.47
C GLY A 133 12.25 25.65 -17.93
N PHE A 134 11.88 24.41 -18.24
CA PHE A 134 12.74 23.25 -18.00
C PHE A 134 13.50 22.86 -19.27
N THR A 135 14.73 22.38 -19.11
CA THR A 135 15.35 21.49 -20.09
C THR A 135 14.83 20.07 -19.92
N GLN A 136 14.97 19.20 -20.92
CA GLN A 136 14.56 17.78 -20.82
C GLN A 136 15.23 17.09 -19.62
N GLU A 137 16.52 17.32 -19.43
CA GLU A 137 17.30 16.74 -18.34
C GLU A 137 16.82 17.23 -16.96
N GLU A 138 16.64 18.54 -16.80
CA GLU A 138 16.12 19.11 -15.55
C GLU A 138 14.74 18.57 -15.21
N PHE A 139 13.89 18.38 -16.22
CA PHE A 139 12.55 17.84 -16.02
C PHE A 139 12.58 16.37 -15.63
N ASN A 140 13.38 15.55 -16.31
CA ASN A 140 13.56 14.15 -15.94
C ASN A 140 14.06 14.00 -14.50
N ARG A 141 15.08 14.77 -14.09
CA ARG A 141 15.56 14.79 -12.70
C ARG A 141 14.48 15.24 -11.72
N PHE A 142 13.68 16.22 -12.10
CA PHE A 142 12.55 16.69 -11.28
C PHE A 142 11.51 15.59 -11.08
N LEU A 143 11.10 14.87 -12.14
CA LEU A 143 10.15 13.77 -12.08
C LEU A 143 10.67 12.65 -11.16
N ILE A 144 11.90 12.20 -11.40
CA ILE A 144 12.55 11.15 -10.60
C ILE A 144 12.59 11.55 -9.12
N ASN A 145 13.07 12.75 -8.80
CA ASN A 145 13.15 13.22 -7.42
C ASN A 145 11.75 13.35 -6.76
N SER A 146 10.74 13.75 -7.53
CA SER A 146 9.37 13.86 -7.04
C SER A 146 8.76 12.49 -6.74
N LEU A 147 8.95 11.51 -7.62
CA LEU A 147 8.51 10.13 -7.40
C LEU A 147 9.23 9.49 -6.20
N LEU A 148 10.52 9.76 -6.02
CA LEU A 148 11.28 9.30 -4.85
C LEU A 148 10.74 9.89 -3.54
N LYS A 149 10.37 11.19 -3.53
CA LYS A 149 9.74 11.82 -2.36
C LYS A 149 8.37 11.24 -2.04
N LEU A 150 7.66 10.74 -3.06
CA LEU A 150 6.39 10.04 -2.91
C LEU A 150 6.55 8.56 -2.57
N GLY A 151 7.79 8.04 -2.62
CA GLY A 151 8.11 6.65 -2.31
C GLY A 151 7.99 5.69 -3.51
N ASP A 152 7.67 6.16 -4.71
CA ASP A 152 7.56 5.32 -5.90
C ASP A 152 8.89 5.21 -6.64
N ARG A 153 9.77 4.38 -6.10
CA ARG A 153 11.10 4.13 -6.67
C ARG A 153 11.03 3.32 -7.96
N LYS A 154 10.05 2.44 -8.09
CA LYS A 154 9.85 1.63 -9.30
C LYS A 154 9.57 2.50 -10.51
N LYS A 155 8.61 3.42 -10.42
CA LYS A 155 8.32 4.35 -11.51
C LYS A 155 9.46 5.30 -11.80
N ALA A 156 10.22 5.74 -10.78
CA ALA A 156 11.43 6.52 -10.98
C ALA A 156 12.47 5.73 -11.80
N TYR A 157 12.64 4.43 -11.53
CA TYR A 157 13.51 3.53 -12.28
C TYR A 157 13.02 3.33 -13.73
N GLU A 158 11.73 3.12 -13.94
CA GLU A 158 11.12 2.99 -15.27
C GLU A 158 11.37 4.25 -16.13
N ILE A 159 11.27 5.45 -15.54
CA ILE A 159 11.62 6.69 -16.24
C ILE A 159 13.10 6.69 -16.65
N ILE A 160 14.01 6.29 -15.76
CA ILE A 160 15.45 6.21 -16.09
C ILE A 160 15.70 5.24 -17.24
N GLN A 161 15.04 4.07 -17.24
CA GLN A 161 15.17 3.10 -18.32
C GLN A 161 14.60 3.62 -19.66
N SER A 162 13.62 4.53 -19.62
CA SER A 162 13.03 5.14 -20.82
C SER A 162 13.88 6.28 -21.42
N ILE A 163 14.87 6.79 -20.69
CA ILE A 163 15.77 7.83 -21.20
C ILE A 163 16.65 7.21 -22.30
N ASP A 164 16.58 7.81 -23.50
CA ASP A 164 17.27 7.30 -24.67
C ASP A 164 18.80 7.22 -24.45
N SER A 165 19.35 6.02 -24.70
CA SER A 165 20.78 5.73 -24.54
C SER A 165 21.69 6.55 -25.46
N SER A 166 21.14 7.20 -26.47
CA SER A 166 21.88 8.08 -27.38
C SER A 166 22.12 9.51 -26.84
N SER A 167 21.47 9.87 -25.73
CA SER A 167 21.68 11.18 -25.09
C SER A 167 22.92 11.16 -24.19
N ASP A 168 23.72 12.23 -24.21
CA ASP A 168 24.89 12.41 -23.32
C ASP A 168 24.57 12.29 -21.82
N ASN A 169 23.26 12.28 -21.48
CA ASN A 169 22.71 12.26 -20.13
C ASN A 169 22.88 10.91 -19.41
N ILE A 170 23.05 9.78 -20.13
CA ILE A 170 23.30 8.45 -19.53
C ILE A 170 24.66 8.38 -18.85
N ASN A 171 25.60 9.25 -19.22
CA ASN A 171 26.89 9.36 -18.56
C ASN A 171 26.82 10.06 -17.21
N ASP A 172 25.61 10.50 -16.76
CA ASP A 172 25.44 11.12 -15.45
C ASP A 172 25.61 10.10 -14.32
N SER A 173 26.57 10.39 -13.45
CA SER A 173 26.83 9.62 -12.22
C SER A 173 25.58 9.44 -11.35
N TYR A 174 24.63 10.38 -11.37
CA TYR A 174 23.39 10.31 -10.62
C TYR A 174 22.49 9.14 -11.08
N TYR A 175 22.26 8.99 -12.38
CA TYR A 175 21.42 7.90 -12.91
C TYR A 175 22.07 6.53 -12.71
N LYS A 176 23.39 6.45 -12.89
CA LYS A 176 24.15 5.21 -12.64
C LYS A 176 24.07 4.77 -11.19
N GLN A 177 24.29 5.69 -10.26
CA GLN A 177 24.18 5.43 -8.83
C GLN A 177 22.75 5.04 -8.44
N PHE A 178 21.75 5.72 -9.00
CA PHE A 178 20.36 5.39 -8.74
C PHE A 178 20.01 3.97 -9.22
N THR A 179 20.39 3.62 -10.45
CA THR A 179 20.16 2.28 -11.02
C THR A 179 20.78 1.18 -10.16
N LEU A 180 22.04 1.35 -9.74
CA LEU A 180 22.69 0.39 -8.84
C LEU A 180 21.97 0.29 -7.49
N ASN A 181 21.60 1.42 -6.90
CA ASN A 181 20.85 1.43 -5.64
C ASN A 181 19.47 0.76 -5.77
N TYR A 182 18.79 0.92 -6.92
CA TYR A 182 17.52 0.24 -7.18
C TYR A 182 17.72 -1.27 -7.26
N LEU A 183 18.67 -1.73 -8.06
CA LEU A 183 18.99 -3.17 -8.23
C LEU A 183 19.44 -3.81 -6.90
N LEU A 184 20.20 -3.10 -6.07
CA LEU A 184 20.56 -3.57 -4.73
C LEU A 184 19.37 -3.63 -3.78
N SER A 185 18.45 -2.65 -3.84
CA SER A 185 17.25 -2.61 -2.99
C SER A 185 16.26 -3.72 -3.33
N THR A 186 16.14 -4.07 -4.62
CA THR A 186 15.31 -5.19 -5.11
C THR A 186 16.04 -6.53 -5.02
N TYR A 187 17.31 -6.52 -4.54
CA TYR A 187 18.15 -7.71 -4.38
C TYR A 187 18.51 -8.41 -5.70
N ASN A 188 18.46 -7.67 -6.80
CA ASN A 188 18.88 -8.16 -8.10
C ASN A 188 20.41 -8.02 -8.27
N LEU A 189 21.17 -8.75 -7.45
CA LEU A 189 22.61 -8.58 -7.28
C LEU A 189 23.40 -8.91 -8.54
N SER A 190 23.01 -9.95 -9.28
CA SER A 190 23.67 -10.34 -10.52
C SER A 190 23.54 -9.23 -11.57
N GLU A 191 22.35 -8.65 -11.72
CA GLU A 191 22.11 -7.56 -12.66
C GLU A 191 22.85 -6.29 -12.22
N ALA A 192 22.89 -6.00 -10.90
CA ALA A 192 23.65 -4.87 -10.37
C ALA A 192 25.14 -4.97 -10.74
N CYS A 193 25.75 -6.16 -10.60
CA CYS A 193 27.14 -6.39 -10.97
C CYS A 193 27.37 -6.33 -12.49
N ASN A 194 26.47 -6.91 -13.28
CA ASN A 194 26.53 -6.83 -14.75
C ASN A 194 26.39 -5.38 -15.23
N TYR A 195 25.46 -4.64 -14.66
CA TYR A 195 25.29 -3.22 -14.97
C TYR A 195 26.54 -2.42 -14.58
N ARG A 196 27.12 -2.65 -13.39
CA ARG A 196 28.36 -1.99 -12.95
C ARG A 196 29.51 -2.28 -13.92
N GLU A 197 29.67 -3.51 -14.41
CA GLU A 197 30.70 -3.86 -15.38
C GLU A 197 30.50 -3.12 -16.71
N SER A 198 29.26 -3.00 -17.19
CA SER A 198 28.93 -2.32 -18.45
C SER A 198 29.25 -0.81 -18.44
N ILE A 199 29.25 -0.18 -17.26
CA ILE A 199 29.50 1.27 -17.11
C ILE A 199 30.94 1.60 -16.70
N LYS A 200 31.82 0.64 -16.45
CA LYS A 200 33.21 0.89 -16.00
C LYS A 200 34.01 1.77 -16.95
N ASP A 201 33.91 1.53 -18.24
CA ASP A 201 34.68 2.25 -19.26
C ASP A 201 34.19 3.71 -19.46
N LEU A 202 32.96 3.97 -19.07
CA LEU A 202 32.33 5.30 -19.19
C LEU A 202 32.71 6.25 -18.03
N ASP A 203 33.38 5.73 -17.01
CA ASP A 203 33.55 6.42 -15.71
C ASP A 203 35.01 6.84 -15.42
N LEU A 204 35.77 7.17 -16.46
CA LEU A 204 37.18 7.57 -16.35
C LEU A 204 37.45 8.75 -15.38
N ASN A 205 36.44 9.55 -15.02
CA ASN A 205 36.56 10.74 -14.19
C ASN A 205 35.83 10.70 -12.82
N SER A 206 34.99 9.69 -12.54
CA SER A 206 34.27 9.60 -11.28
C SER A 206 34.55 8.30 -10.53
N LYS A 207 35.77 8.14 -10.03
CA LYS A 207 36.06 7.14 -8.99
C LYS A 207 35.42 7.59 -7.67
N THR A 208 34.07 7.57 -7.61
CA THR A 208 33.40 7.76 -6.32
C THR A 208 33.60 6.50 -5.49
N ASN A 209 33.85 6.64 -4.21
CA ASN A 209 34.01 5.53 -3.28
C ASN A 209 32.86 4.52 -3.36
N PHE A 210 31.63 5.00 -3.69
CA PHE A 210 30.46 4.16 -3.91
C PHE A 210 30.69 3.08 -4.98
N PHE A 211 31.17 3.46 -6.16
CA PHE A 211 31.40 2.49 -7.26
C PHE A 211 32.52 1.50 -6.93
N LEU A 212 33.57 1.94 -6.21
CA LEU A 212 34.62 1.04 -5.73
C LEU A 212 34.08 0.02 -4.72
N LYS A 213 33.21 0.43 -3.81
CA LYS A 213 32.54 -0.48 -2.86
C LYS A 213 31.67 -1.51 -3.59
N ILE A 214 30.94 -1.11 -4.64
CA ILE A 214 30.17 -2.04 -5.49
C ILE A 214 31.12 -3.02 -6.20
N ASP A 215 32.22 -2.54 -6.78
CA ASP A 215 33.21 -3.42 -7.44
C ASP A 215 33.77 -4.46 -6.47
N ILE A 216 34.14 -4.07 -5.23
CA ILE A 216 34.60 -4.98 -4.18
C ILE A 216 33.50 -6.00 -3.85
N PHE A 217 32.27 -5.55 -3.65
CA PHE A 217 31.14 -6.42 -3.35
C PHE A 217 30.88 -7.44 -4.45
N CYS A 218 30.91 -7.01 -5.72
CA CYS A 218 30.75 -7.92 -6.86
C CYS A 218 31.89 -8.95 -6.96
N LEU A 219 33.14 -8.56 -6.70
CA LEU A 219 34.27 -9.50 -6.65
C LEU A 219 34.09 -10.56 -5.55
N ILE A 220 33.50 -10.20 -4.41
CA ILE A 220 33.18 -11.16 -3.33
C ILE A 220 32.10 -12.14 -3.81
N LEU A 221 31.03 -11.66 -4.48
CA LEU A 221 29.98 -12.53 -5.01
C LEU A 221 30.53 -13.52 -6.06
N GLU A 222 31.60 -13.15 -6.74
CA GLU A 222 32.32 -14.01 -7.70
C GLU A 222 33.43 -14.87 -7.03
N GLU A 223 33.53 -14.85 -5.70
CA GLU A 223 34.56 -15.56 -4.92
C GLU A 223 36.01 -15.14 -5.25
N LYS A 224 36.21 -13.95 -5.83
CA LYS A 224 37.52 -13.38 -6.18
C LYS A 224 38.12 -12.57 -5.02
N PHE A 225 38.31 -13.21 -3.88
CA PHE A 225 38.69 -12.54 -2.61
C PHE A 225 40.03 -11.79 -2.68
N ASP A 226 41.04 -12.32 -3.39
CA ASP A 226 42.34 -11.63 -3.51
C ASP A 226 42.21 -10.30 -4.27
N GLN A 227 41.39 -10.27 -5.32
CA GLN A 227 41.14 -9.04 -6.07
C GLN A 227 40.30 -8.05 -5.27
N ALA A 228 39.31 -8.54 -4.52
CA ALA A 228 38.52 -7.72 -3.62
C ALA A 228 39.39 -7.05 -2.54
N ASN A 229 40.32 -7.79 -1.93
CA ASN A 229 41.25 -7.26 -0.94
C ASN A 229 42.21 -6.22 -1.53
N LEU A 230 42.73 -6.43 -2.75
CA LEU A 230 43.56 -5.44 -3.43
C LEU A 230 42.82 -4.14 -3.69
N LEU A 231 41.56 -4.26 -4.18
CA LEU A 231 40.73 -3.10 -4.46
C LEU A 231 40.30 -2.37 -3.18
N ASN A 232 40.08 -3.12 -2.08
CA ASN A 232 39.81 -2.52 -0.76
C ASN A 232 41.00 -1.76 -0.21
N ALA A 233 42.23 -2.24 -0.39
CA ALA A 233 43.43 -1.49 -0.02
C ALA A 233 43.52 -0.16 -0.76
N LEU A 234 43.19 -0.14 -2.05
CA LEU A 234 43.11 1.08 -2.86
C LEU A 234 42.02 2.03 -2.35
N LEU A 235 40.84 1.48 -1.98
CA LEU A 235 39.74 2.28 -1.40
C LEU A 235 40.19 2.97 -0.12
N ILE A 236 40.84 2.27 0.82
CA ILE A 236 41.34 2.81 2.08
C ILE A 236 42.37 3.93 1.83
N GLU A 237 43.25 3.78 0.83
CA GLU A 237 44.24 4.81 0.50
C GLU A 237 43.61 6.07 -0.12
N THR A 238 42.47 5.93 -0.80
CA THR A 238 41.82 7.04 -1.51
C THR A 238 40.72 7.72 -0.71
N GLU A 239 40.18 7.08 0.33
CA GLU A 239 39.16 7.67 1.20
C GLU A 239 39.75 8.71 2.15
N THR A 240 39.12 9.89 2.21
CA THR A 240 39.46 10.93 3.20
C THR A 240 38.93 10.60 4.59
N ILE A 241 37.83 9.82 4.68
CA ILE A 241 37.23 9.34 5.92
C ILE A 241 36.91 7.88 5.67
N GLN A 242 37.51 6.99 6.46
CA GLN A 242 37.29 5.56 6.36
C GLN A 242 35.85 5.21 6.73
N ASP A 243 35.23 4.32 5.94
CA ASP A 243 33.90 3.76 6.23
C ASP A 243 34.05 2.48 7.06
N ASP A 244 34.08 2.64 8.36
CA ASP A 244 34.24 1.53 9.31
C ASP A 244 33.11 0.50 9.21
N TYR A 245 31.90 0.94 8.84
CA TYR A 245 30.78 0.02 8.68
C TYR A 245 30.90 -0.87 7.44
N PHE A 246 31.36 -0.29 6.33
CA PHE A 246 31.68 -1.07 5.13
C PHE A 246 32.79 -2.10 5.41
N GLN A 247 33.86 -1.70 6.12
CA GLN A 247 34.97 -2.58 6.47
C GLN A 247 34.52 -3.70 7.40
N PHE A 248 33.63 -3.42 8.36
CA PHE A 248 33.01 -4.44 9.21
C PHE A 248 32.23 -5.47 8.36
N LEU A 249 31.35 -5.04 7.48
CA LEU A 249 30.57 -5.94 6.63
C LEU A 249 31.45 -6.75 5.68
N LEU A 250 32.47 -6.11 5.11
CA LEU A 250 33.45 -6.77 4.25
C LEU A 250 34.19 -7.89 5.00
N SER A 251 34.63 -7.64 6.22
CA SER A 251 35.30 -8.64 7.05
C SER A 251 34.38 -9.84 7.33
N LYS A 252 33.09 -9.63 7.55
CA LYS A 252 32.11 -10.70 7.77
C LYS A 252 31.83 -11.52 6.50
N LEU A 253 31.92 -10.90 5.33
CA LEU A 253 31.76 -11.60 4.04
C LEU A 253 32.97 -12.45 3.66
N ILE A 254 34.19 -12.00 4.00
CA ILE A 254 35.43 -12.71 3.70
C ILE A 254 35.74 -13.76 4.79
N ASN A 255 35.53 -13.43 6.06
CA ASN A 255 35.84 -14.28 7.19
C ASN A 255 34.68 -14.28 8.19
N PHE A 256 33.84 -15.31 8.13
CA PHE A 256 32.66 -15.47 9.00
C PHE A 256 32.98 -15.46 10.51
N GLU A 257 34.17 -15.90 10.89
CA GLU A 257 34.61 -16.01 12.28
C GLU A 257 35.22 -14.70 12.85
N SER A 258 35.17 -13.60 12.09
CA SER A 258 35.73 -12.35 12.58
C SER A 258 34.98 -11.87 13.84
N GLU A 259 35.68 -11.67 14.96
CA GLU A 259 35.14 -11.19 16.23
C GLU A 259 34.95 -9.66 16.29
N LEU A 260 34.94 -8.99 15.16
CA LEU A 260 34.75 -7.54 15.15
C LEU A 260 33.41 -7.15 15.80
N GLU A 261 33.46 -6.20 16.71
CA GLU A 261 32.31 -5.66 17.43
C GLU A 261 31.30 -5.08 16.41
N ASN A 262 30.00 -5.19 16.75
CA ASN A 262 28.94 -4.61 15.95
C ASN A 262 29.07 -3.08 15.90
N ILE A 263 29.53 -2.55 14.78
CA ILE A 263 29.64 -1.12 14.54
C ILE A 263 28.27 -0.61 14.11
N ILE A 264 27.82 0.48 14.71
CA ILE A 264 26.55 1.12 14.34
C ILE A 264 26.85 2.08 13.21
N PHE A 265 26.14 1.95 12.08
CA PHE A 265 26.27 2.90 10.98
C PHE A 265 25.55 4.23 11.29
N SER A 266 26.02 5.33 10.69
CA SER A 266 25.37 6.63 10.81
C SER A 266 24.07 6.68 10.00
N ASP A 267 23.05 7.37 10.50
CA ASP A 267 21.72 7.48 9.90
C ASP A 267 21.71 8.17 8.50
N ASN A 268 22.86 8.68 8.05
CA ASN A 268 22.99 9.40 6.76
C ASN A 268 23.76 8.62 5.69
N SER A 269 23.87 7.31 5.79
CA SER A 269 24.61 6.52 4.82
C SER A 269 23.94 6.54 3.43
N LYS A 270 24.69 7.00 2.42
CA LYS A 270 24.26 6.92 1.01
C LYS A 270 24.34 5.49 0.45
N ASP A 271 25.02 4.59 1.16
CA ASP A 271 25.33 3.23 0.74
C ASP A 271 24.41 2.19 1.42
N ILE A 272 23.27 2.65 2.00
CA ILE A 272 22.40 1.80 2.81
C ILE A 272 21.87 0.56 2.07
N PHE A 273 21.64 0.66 0.76
CA PHE A 273 21.18 -0.48 -0.04
C PHE A 273 22.28 -1.50 -0.27
N LEU A 274 23.52 -1.06 -0.45
CA LEU A 274 24.68 -1.93 -0.48
C LEU A 274 24.85 -2.64 0.86
N TYR A 275 24.76 -1.91 1.98
CA TYR A 275 24.85 -2.53 3.31
C TYR A 275 23.73 -3.54 3.56
N SER A 276 22.51 -3.23 3.15
CA SER A 276 21.39 -4.17 3.23
C SER A 276 21.68 -5.46 2.45
N ALA A 277 22.24 -5.35 1.24
CA ALA A 277 22.63 -6.50 0.43
C ALA A 277 23.77 -7.30 1.09
N MET A 278 24.80 -6.63 1.63
CA MET A 278 25.90 -7.26 2.34
C MET A 278 25.43 -7.99 3.60
N HIS A 279 24.53 -7.39 4.41
CA HIS A 279 23.92 -8.05 5.58
C HIS A 279 23.25 -9.35 5.20
N ARG A 280 22.49 -9.34 4.11
CA ARG A 280 21.74 -10.52 3.67
C ARG A 280 22.68 -11.62 3.20
N ILE A 281 23.74 -11.31 2.45
CA ILE A 281 24.74 -12.31 2.03
C ILE A 281 25.51 -12.86 3.24
N ALA A 282 25.88 -12.00 4.19
CA ALA A 282 26.58 -12.41 5.42
C ALA A 282 25.66 -13.07 6.46
N ASN A 283 24.34 -13.21 6.17
CA ASN A 283 23.32 -13.68 7.12
C ASN A 283 23.34 -12.93 8.45
N LEU A 284 23.54 -11.61 8.40
CA LEU A 284 23.49 -10.72 9.54
C LEU A 284 22.11 -10.09 9.72
N PRO A 285 21.67 -9.84 10.97
CA PRO A 285 20.38 -9.20 11.22
C PRO A 285 20.38 -7.74 10.76
N LEU A 286 19.36 -7.32 10.05
CA LEU A 286 19.07 -5.91 9.81
C LEU A 286 18.44 -5.30 11.07
N ASN A 287 18.89 -4.12 11.46
CA ASN A 287 18.37 -3.43 12.63
C ASN A 287 17.30 -2.38 12.26
N LYS A 288 16.65 -1.82 13.29
CA LYS A 288 15.57 -0.82 13.10
C LYS A 288 15.99 0.45 12.34
N ASN A 289 17.29 0.78 12.29
CA ASN A 289 17.76 1.97 11.60
C ASN A 289 17.57 1.84 10.08
N PHE A 290 17.75 0.63 9.53
CA PHE A 290 17.43 0.37 8.12
C PHE A 290 15.97 0.71 7.82
N PHE A 291 15.05 0.23 8.65
CA PHE A 291 13.62 0.53 8.49
C PHE A 291 13.31 2.03 8.63
N ASN A 292 13.94 2.72 9.59
CA ASN A 292 13.68 4.13 9.84
C ASN A 292 14.19 5.07 8.73
N ILE A 293 15.28 4.68 8.04
CA ILE A 293 15.88 5.52 6.97
C ILE A 293 15.04 5.47 5.70
N ASP A 294 14.66 4.27 5.27
CA ASP A 294 13.87 4.08 4.05
C ASP A 294 12.92 2.89 4.19
N PRO A 295 11.78 3.06 4.88
CA PRO A 295 10.85 1.97 5.14
C PRO A 295 10.27 1.36 3.86
N ILE A 296 10.04 2.18 2.82
CA ILE A 296 9.44 1.70 1.57
C ILE A 296 10.37 0.72 0.86
N ASN A 297 11.65 1.06 0.73
CA ASN A 297 12.59 0.27 -0.06
C ASN A 297 13.34 -0.80 0.76
N LEU A 298 13.34 -0.70 2.09
CA LEU A 298 14.05 -1.63 2.97
C LEU A 298 13.12 -2.59 3.73
N SER A 299 11.80 -2.43 3.64
CA SER A 299 10.85 -3.38 4.25
C SER A 299 11.03 -4.79 3.68
N MET A 300 11.12 -4.95 2.35
CA MET A 300 11.31 -6.28 1.75
C MET A 300 12.62 -6.96 2.16
N PRO A 301 13.80 -6.30 2.12
CA PRO A 301 15.03 -6.85 2.69
C PRO A 301 14.89 -7.31 4.13
N ILE A 302 14.21 -6.54 4.98
CA ILE A 302 13.99 -6.86 6.40
C ILE A 302 13.07 -8.09 6.54
N ILE A 303 11.95 -8.13 5.82
CA ILE A 303 10.99 -9.24 5.84
C ILE A 303 11.67 -10.56 5.46
N LEU A 304 12.52 -10.54 4.44
CA LEU A 304 13.21 -11.71 3.90
C LEU A 304 14.47 -12.10 4.67
N SER A 305 14.93 -11.29 5.63
CA SER A 305 16.11 -11.59 6.45
C SER A 305 15.74 -12.48 7.65
N PHE A 306 16.01 -13.78 7.56
CA PHE A 306 15.75 -14.72 8.69
C PHE A 306 16.58 -14.44 9.94
N ALA A 307 17.76 -13.81 9.79
CA ALA A 307 18.59 -13.39 10.92
C ALA A 307 17.98 -12.21 11.68
N THR A 308 17.07 -11.45 11.04
CA THR A 308 16.44 -10.27 11.65
C THR A 308 15.35 -10.69 12.65
N ASP A 309 15.26 -9.94 13.74
CA ASP A 309 14.25 -10.14 14.79
C ASP A 309 12.84 -10.16 14.22
N ILE A 310 12.02 -11.13 14.66
CA ILE A 310 10.68 -11.36 14.14
C ILE A 310 9.75 -10.16 14.29
N ASN A 311 9.88 -9.38 15.39
CA ASN A 311 9.05 -8.19 15.59
C ASN A 311 9.35 -7.14 14.53
N LEU A 312 10.62 -6.93 14.19
CA LEU A 312 11.01 -5.98 13.16
C LEU A 312 10.56 -6.47 11.77
N ARG A 313 10.64 -7.77 11.50
CA ARG A 313 10.14 -8.37 10.25
C ARG A 313 8.61 -8.19 10.11
N LEU A 314 7.85 -8.46 11.16
CA LEU A 314 6.40 -8.25 11.19
C LEU A 314 6.03 -6.78 11.03
N LYS A 315 6.72 -5.88 11.74
CA LYS A 315 6.51 -4.44 11.61
C LYS A 315 6.76 -3.95 10.17
N ALA A 316 7.85 -4.42 9.56
CA ALA A 316 8.14 -4.11 8.16
C ALA A 316 7.08 -4.68 7.22
N ALA A 317 6.53 -5.87 7.52
CA ALA A 317 5.47 -6.50 6.72
C ALA A 317 4.13 -5.79 6.86
N HIS A 318 3.74 -5.32 8.06
CA HIS A 318 2.55 -4.48 8.22
C HIS A 318 2.65 -3.21 7.38
N PHE A 319 3.79 -2.52 7.48
CA PHE A 319 4.06 -1.32 6.69
C PHE A 319 4.01 -1.63 5.18
N ALA A 320 4.72 -2.68 4.75
CA ALA A 320 4.78 -3.08 3.34
C ALA A 320 3.39 -3.44 2.77
N PHE A 321 2.53 -4.08 3.58
CA PHE A 321 1.17 -4.37 3.18
C PHE A 321 0.32 -3.09 3.04
N LEU A 322 0.39 -2.18 4.00
CA LEU A 322 -0.34 -0.90 3.96
C LEU A 322 0.08 -0.01 2.78
N GLU A 323 1.36 -0.09 2.38
CA GLU A 323 1.89 0.60 1.19
C GLU A 323 1.72 -0.22 -0.12
N ASN A 324 1.00 -1.35 -0.09
CA ASN A 324 0.76 -2.25 -1.24
C ASN A 324 2.04 -2.84 -1.86
N LEU A 325 3.10 -3.03 -1.06
CA LEU A 325 4.36 -3.64 -1.51
C LEU A 325 4.33 -5.17 -1.42
N ILE A 326 3.47 -5.73 -0.56
CA ILE A 326 3.23 -7.17 -0.44
C ILE A 326 1.72 -7.45 -0.41
N ASN A 327 1.33 -8.65 -0.83
CA ASN A 327 -0.05 -9.10 -0.74
C ASN A 327 -0.37 -9.74 0.64
N ILE A 328 -1.67 -9.97 0.89
CA ILE A 328 -2.15 -10.53 2.16
C ILE A 328 -1.66 -11.95 2.42
N ASP A 329 -1.45 -12.76 1.37
CA ASP A 329 -0.98 -14.14 1.51
C ASP A 329 0.48 -14.19 1.99
N SER A 330 1.32 -13.26 1.53
CA SER A 330 2.71 -13.10 2.00
C SER A 330 2.75 -12.72 3.49
N LEU A 331 1.87 -11.82 3.92
CA LEU A 331 1.75 -11.44 5.33
C LEU A 331 1.25 -12.62 6.17
N ALA A 332 0.24 -13.35 5.68
CA ALA A 332 -0.28 -14.56 6.34
C ALA A 332 0.80 -15.63 6.51
N ALA A 333 1.62 -15.84 5.47
CA ALA A 333 2.76 -16.76 5.55
C ALA A 333 3.77 -16.34 6.63
N LEU A 334 4.06 -15.04 6.74
CA LEU A 334 4.95 -14.55 7.80
C LEU A 334 4.35 -14.73 9.20
N TYR A 335 3.04 -14.50 9.38
CA TYR A 335 2.36 -14.76 10.65
C TYR A 335 2.46 -16.23 11.09
N GLN A 336 2.44 -17.17 10.14
CA GLN A 336 2.61 -18.60 10.43
C GLN A 336 4.03 -18.96 10.91
N THR A 337 5.03 -18.13 10.68
CA THR A 337 6.41 -18.36 11.15
C THR A 337 6.61 -18.03 12.64
N VAL A 338 5.63 -17.40 13.28
CA VAL A 338 5.68 -17.11 14.72
C VAL A 338 5.26 -18.34 15.48
N ASP A 339 6.13 -18.82 16.37
CA ASP A 339 5.88 -20.03 17.15
C ASP A 339 4.93 -19.75 18.32
N PHE A 340 3.77 -20.39 18.31
CA PHE A 340 2.87 -20.47 19.46
C PHE A 340 2.60 -21.95 19.80
N THR A 341 2.66 -22.25 21.08
CA THR A 341 2.31 -23.61 21.57
C THR A 341 0.81 -23.84 21.48
N TYR A 342 0.40 -25.11 21.40
CA TYR A 342 -0.99 -25.49 21.42
C TYR A 342 -1.73 -24.98 22.67
N ASP A 343 -1.08 -25.00 23.83
CA ASP A 343 -1.65 -24.47 25.08
C ASP A 343 -1.88 -22.96 25.03
N GLN A 344 -0.98 -22.21 24.39
CA GLN A 344 -1.15 -20.77 24.18
C GLN A 344 -2.33 -20.47 23.27
N LEU A 345 -2.54 -21.25 22.21
CA LEU A 345 -3.67 -21.06 21.30
C LEU A 345 -5.01 -21.52 21.91
N ASN A 346 -5.02 -22.35 22.94
CA ASN A 346 -6.23 -22.75 23.64
C ASN A 346 -6.59 -21.86 24.84
N ASN A 347 -5.65 -21.04 25.34
CA ASN A 347 -5.84 -20.16 26.50
C ASN A 347 -5.56 -18.70 26.13
N PRO A 348 -6.41 -18.03 25.35
CA PRO A 348 -6.17 -16.68 24.85
C PRO A 348 -5.93 -15.65 25.96
N SER A 349 -6.63 -15.76 27.09
CA SER A 349 -6.54 -14.79 28.20
C SER A 349 -5.12 -14.70 28.77
N ASP A 350 -4.44 -15.84 28.88
CA ASP A 350 -3.09 -15.92 29.43
C ASP A 350 -2.07 -15.27 28.48
N VAL A 351 -2.23 -15.53 27.17
CA VAL A 351 -1.35 -14.97 26.13
C VAL A 351 -1.57 -13.47 25.98
N LEU A 352 -2.81 -13.01 25.88
CA LEU A 352 -3.12 -11.59 25.76
C LEU A 352 -2.58 -10.76 26.91
N SER A 353 -2.58 -11.32 28.14
CA SER A 353 -1.97 -10.66 29.30
C SER A 353 -0.43 -10.49 29.15
N THR A 354 0.23 -11.40 28.43
CA THR A 354 1.69 -11.39 28.20
C THR A 354 2.08 -10.60 26.96
N LEU A 355 1.16 -10.42 26.01
CA LEU A 355 1.41 -9.64 24.78
C LEU A 355 1.40 -8.13 24.99
N ASN A 356 1.17 -7.65 26.21
CA ASN A 356 1.10 -6.23 26.56
C ASN A 356 2.29 -5.45 25.98
N GLY A 357 2.04 -4.74 24.86
CA GLY A 357 3.00 -3.88 24.18
C GLY A 357 3.67 -4.48 22.92
N ASN A 358 3.38 -5.73 22.54
CA ASN A 358 3.88 -6.32 21.30
C ASN A 358 2.73 -6.52 20.30
N ILE A 359 2.44 -5.44 19.56
CA ILE A 359 1.33 -5.38 18.60
C ILE A 359 1.56 -6.38 17.47
N GLU A 360 2.78 -6.47 16.97
CA GLU A 360 3.17 -7.29 15.83
C GLU A 360 2.93 -8.79 16.10
N ILE A 361 3.35 -9.26 17.26
CA ILE A 361 3.11 -10.65 17.69
C ILE A 361 1.62 -10.87 17.98
N GLY A 362 0.92 -9.87 18.54
CA GLY A 362 -0.52 -9.93 18.78
C GLY A 362 -1.32 -10.19 17.50
N MET A 363 -1.00 -9.50 16.41
CA MET A 363 -1.63 -9.71 15.11
C MET A 363 -1.40 -11.15 14.59
N ALA A 364 -0.17 -11.65 14.68
CA ALA A 364 0.16 -13.02 14.29
C ALA A 364 -0.55 -14.06 15.18
N TYR A 365 -0.65 -13.78 16.48
CA TYR A 365 -1.36 -14.63 17.44
C TYR A 365 -2.84 -14.79 17.08
N PHE A 366 -3.55 -13.69 16.90
CA PHE A 366 -4.97 -13.74 16.52
C PHE A 366 -5.20 -14.46 15.20
N TYR A 367 -4.34 -14.21 14.21
CA TYR A 367 -4.42 -14.92 12.94
C TYR A 367 -4.32 -16.44 13.12
N GLN A 368 -3.36 -16.93 13.92
CA GLN A 368 -3.23 -18.36 14.18
C GLN A 368 -4.37 -18.90 15.06
N LEU A 369 -4.81 -18.13 16.07
CA LEU A 369 -5.96 -18.48 16.92
C LEU A 369 -7.23 -18.73 16.08
N ILE A 370 -7.55 -17.86 15.13
CA ILE A 370 -8.70 -17.99 14.24
C ILE A 370 -8.63 -19.30 13.45
N ASN A 371 -7.45 -19.65 12.96
CA ASN A 371 -7.26 -20.83 12.10
C ASN A 371 -7.36 -22.16 12.87
N VAL A 372 -7.14 -22.17 14.18
CA VAL A 372 -7.29 -23.40 15.00
C VAL A 372 -8.72 -23.58 15.52
N GLN A 373 -9.59 -22.56 15.46
CA GLN A 373 -10.98 -22.69 15.90
C GLN A 373 -11.79 -23.57 14.93
N LEU A 374 -12.37 -24.65 15.46
CA LEU A 374 -13.13 -25.61 14.66
C LEU A 374 -14.62 -25.21 14.48
N LEU A 375 -15.21 -24.61 15.52
CA LEU A 375 -16.61 -24.22 15.51
C LEU A 375 -16.80 -22.84 14.90
N PRO A 376 -17.81 -22.63 14.02
CA PRO A 376 -18.03 -21.32 13.39
C PRO A 376 -18.24 -20.17 14.38
N ILE A 377 -18.93 -20.40 15.48
CA ILE A 377 -19.22 -19.38 16.50
C ILE A 377 -17.93 -18.97 17.21
N THR A 378 -17.15 -19.92 17.71
CA THR A 378 -15.87 -19.61 18.40
C THR A 378 -14.86 -18.98 17.46
N ARG A 379 -14.89 -19.37 16.18
CA ARG A 379 -14.06 -18.73 15.14
C ARG A 379 -14.48 -17.28 14.93
N LEU A 380 -15.79 -17.00 14.85
CA LEU A 380 -16.28 -15.63 14.72
C LEU A 380 -15.92 -14.78 15.94
N GLU A 381 -16.07 -15.30 17.16
CA GLU A 381 -15.65 -14.61 18.38
C GLU A 381 -14.16 -14.24 18.36
N ALA A 382 -13.29 -15.16 17.92
CA ALA A 382 -11.87 -14.89 17.75
C ALA A 382 -11.60 -13.84 16.65
N ILE A 383 -12.36 -13.85 15.54
CA ILE A 383 -12.29 -12.84 14.48
C ILE A 383 -12.68 -11.47 15.02
N ILE A 384 -13.76 -11.36 15.78
CA ILE A 384 -14.20 -10.08 16.37
C ILE A 384 -13.15 -9.53 17.34
N GLN A 385 -12.60 -10.37 18.23
CA GLN A 385 -11.52 -9.96 19.13
C GLN A 385 -10.26 -9.49 18.35
N PHE A 386 -9.97 -10.15 17.23
CA PHE A 386 -8.88 -9.74 16.35
C PHE A 386 -9.12 -8.35 15.74
N TRP A 387 -10.34 -8.08 15.27
CA TRP A 387 -10.70 -6.78 14.72
C TRP A 387 -10.64 -5.67 15.79
N GLU A 388 -11.15 -5.93 16.99
CA GLU A 388 -11.05 -5.00 18.11
C GLU A 388 -9.59 -4.69 18.47
N PHE A 389 -8.75 -5.72 18.58
CA PHE A 389 -7.31 -5.53 18.82
C PHE A 389 -6.63 -4.74 17.71
N ALA A 390 -6.97 -5.01 16.46
CA ALA A 390 -6.40 -4.32 15.31
C ALA A 390 -6.88 -2.86 15.22
N GLU A 391 -8.15 -2.57 15.53
CA GLU A 391 -8.72 -1.21 15.56
C GLU A 391 -8.02 -0.35 16.62
N GLU A 392 -7.77 -0.88 17.82
CA GLU A 392 -7.01 -0.19 18.87
C GLU A 392 -5.58 0.19 18.43
N ASN A 393 -5.02 -0.53 17.44
CA ASN A 393 -3.67 -0.35 16.95
C ASN A 393 -3.58 0.24 15.53
N ASN A 394 -4.69 0.69 14.93
CA ASN A 394 -4.82 1.21 13.57
C ASN A 394 -4.32 0.23 12.48
N LEU A 395 -4.60 -1.06 12.65
CA LEU A 395 -4.26 -2.16 11.73
C LEU A 395 -5.51 -2.94 11.26
N GLU A 396 -6.71 -2.36 11.41
CA GLU A 396 -7.98 -2.98 11.10
C GLU A 396 -8.10 -3.42 9.63
N SER A 397 -7.53 -2.67 8.70
CA SER A 397 -7.53 -3.04 7.27
C SER A 397 -6.80 -4.35 7.00
N ILE A 398 -5.71 -4.62 7.74
CA ILE A 398 -4.99 -5.91 7.70
C ILE A 398 -5.90 -7.01 8.25
N ALA A 399 -6.50 -6.77 9.42
CA ALA A 399 -7.30 -7.77 10.12
C ALA A 399 -8.54 -8.17 9.30
N TYR A 400 -9.22 -7.23 8.66
CA TYR A 400 -10.35 -7.51 7.78
C TYR A 400 -9.93 -8.37 6.57
N GLN A 401 -8.87 -8.00 5.89
CA GLN A 401 -8.45 -8.72 4.69
C GLN A 401 -7.91 -10.12 4.99
N ILE A 402 -7.10 -10.29 6.04
CA ILE A 402 -6.49 -11.57 6.37
C ILE A 402 -7.51 -12.57 6.94
N SER A 403 -8.56 -12.10 7.62
CA SER A 403 -9.62 -12.95 8.17
C SER A 403 -10.66 -13.38 7.14
N LYS A 404 -10.66 -12.83 5.92
CA LYS A 404 -11.67 -13.10 4.87
C LYS A 404 -11.85 -14.60 4.58
N LYS A 405 -10.74 -15.36 4.46
CA LYS A 405 -10.81 -16.79 4.17
C LYS A 405 -11.56 -17.57 5.27
N SER A 406 -11.30 -17.22 6.53
CA SER A 406 -11.97 -17.84 7.69
C SER A 406 -13.43 -17.38 7.80
N LEU A 407 -13.69 -16.12 7.48
CA LEU A 407 -15.03 -15.52 7.48
C LEU A 407 -15.95 -16.20 6.46
N ASN A 408 -15.43 -16.58 5.28
CA ASN A 408 -16.18 -17.28 4.23
C ASN A 408 -16.71 -18.68 4.66
N THR A 409 -16.25 -19.20 5.79
CA THR A 409 -16.76 -20.47 6.36
C THR A 409 -17.93 -20.27 7.31
N ILE A 410 -18.38 -19.04 7.52
CA ILE A 410 -19.42 -18.67 8.48
C ILE A 410 -20.66 -18.21 7.72
N GLU A 411 -21.77 -18.93 7.92
CA GLU A 411 -23.06 -18.58 7.31
C GLU A 411 -23.92 -17.73 8.26
N PRO A 412 -24.75 -16.80 7.74
CA PRO A 412 -25.67 -16.01 8.53
C PRO A 412 -26.62 -16.89 9.38
N SER A 413 -26.70 -16.62 10.68
CA SER A 413 -27.64 -17.27 11.60
C SER A 413 -28.13 -16.28 12.67
N SER A 414 -29.27 -16.55 13.28
CA SER A 414 -29.89 -15.68 14.30
C SER A 414 -28.96 -15.44 15.50
N GLU A 415 -28.09 -16.39 15.82
CA GLU A 415 -27.18 -16.33 16.98
C GLU A 415 -26.05 -15.28 16.77
N ILE A 416 -25.70 -15.01 15.51
CA ILE A 416 -24.60 -14.09 15.14
C ILE A 416 -25.09 -12.82 14.44
N SER A 417 -26.39 -12.59 14.43
CA SER A 417 -27.01 -11.45 13.73
C SER A 417 -26.48 -10.09 14.17
N MET A 418 -26.13 -9.96 15.44
CA MET A 418 -25.56 -8.73 15.99
C MET A 418 -24.21 -8.34 15.37
N TYR A 419 -23.46 -9.30 14.85
CA TYR A 419 -22.17 -9.08 14.18
C TYR A 419 -22.31 -8.78 12.69
N GLY A 420 -23.51 -8.93 12.12
CA GLY A 420 -23.78 -8.75 10.69
C GLY A 420 -23.21 -7.46 10.10
N PRO A 421 -23.40 -6.28 10.70
CA PRO A 421 -22.82 -5.03 10.21
C PRO A 421 -21.29 -5.01 10.20
N SER A 422 -20.64 -5.55 11.24
CA SER A 422 -19.17 -5.63 11.32
C SER A 422 -18.60 -6.62 10.29
N ILE A 423 -19.28 -7.74 10.07
CA ILE A 423 -18.93 -8.72 9.04
C ILE A 423 -19.07 -8.10 7.65
N ALA A 424 -20.14 -7.35 7.39
CA ALA A 424 -20.33 -6.65 6.13
C ALA A 424 -19.21 -5.62 5.90
N LYS A 425 -18.83 -4.84 6.93
CA LYS A 425 -17.69 -3.92 6.86
C LYS A 425 -16.40 -4.64 6.46
N ALA A 426 -16.11 -5.79 7.06
CA ALA A 426 -14.91 -6.58 6.72
C ALA A 426 -14.91 -7.06 5.28
N TYR A 427 -16.05 -7.48 4.74
CA TYR A 427 -16.18 -7.84 3.33
C TYR A 427 -16.01 -6.65 2.39
N ILE A 428 -16.55 -5.47 2.73
CA ILE A 428 -16.36 -4.25 1.94
C ILE A 428 -14.87 -3.88 1.87
N MET A 429 -14.20 -3.87 3.03
CA MET A 429 -12.77 -3.57 3.11
C MET A 429 -11.89 -4.60 2.39
N SER A 430 -12.41 -5.81 2.18
CA SER A 430 -11.80 -6.88 1.40
C SER A 430 -12.26 -6.92 -0.07
N LYS A 431 -12.98 -5.87 -0.53
CA LYS A 431 -13.54 -5.73 -1.89
C LYS A 431 -14.47 -6.88 -2.32
N ASP A 432 -15.19 -7.46 -1.37
CA ASP A 432 -16.17 -8.53 -1.60
C ASP A 432 -17.58 -7.99 -1.36
N TYR A 433 -18.05 -7.21 -2.31
CA TYR A 433 -19.30 -6.45 -2.18
C TYR A 433 -20.55 -7.33 -2.23
N GLU A 434 -20.48 -8.51 -2.86
CA GLU A 434 -21.58 -9.46 -2.91
C GLU A 434 -21.87 -10.05 -1.51
N ASN A 435 -20.83 -10.58 -0.85
CA ASN A 435 -20.96 -11.08 0.51
C ASN A 435 -21.30 -9.96 1.51
N ALA A 436 -20.73 -8.76 1.31
CA ALA A 436 -21.09 -7.60 2.11
C ALA A 436 -22.59 -7.30 2.05
N ASN A 437 -23.16 -7.25 0.84
CA ASN A 437 -24.59 -7.00 0.65
C ASN A 437 -25.46 -8.09 1.27
N LYS A 438 -25.08 -9.39 1.12
CA LYS A 438 -25.76 -10.52 1.76
C LYS A 438 -25.85 -10.33 3.27
N TRP A 439 -24.75 -9.94 3.93
CA TRP A 439 -24.71 -9.72 5.37
C TRP A 439 -25.46 -8.45 5.81
N LEU A 440 -25.48 -7.38 5.01
CA LEU A 440 -26.28 -6.18 5.30
C LEU A 440 -27.78 -6.48 5.25
N LEU A 441 -28.26 -7.17 4.20
CA LEU A 441 -29.66 -7.58 4.08
C LEU A 441 -30.09 -8.50 5.22
N PHE A 442 -29.21 -9.40 5.65
CA PHE A 442 -29.45 -10.24 6.81
C PHE A 442 -29.57 -9.40 8.11
N ALA A 443 -28.64 -8.48 8.32
CA ALA A 443 -28.61 -7.62 9.49
C ALA A 443 -29.83 -6.68 9.58
N GLU A 444 -30.33 -6.15 8.47
CA GLU A 444 -31.55 -5.32 8.43
C GLU A 444 -32.75 -5.96 9.10
N ASN A 445 -32.90 -7.27 8.92
CA ASN A 445 -34.04 -8.02 9.45
C ASN A 445 -33.83 -8.48 10.89
N ALA A 446 -32.62 -8.42 11.42
CA ALA A 446 -32.25 -9.06 12.68
C ALA A 446 -31.83 -8.06 13.77
N VAL A 447 -31.39 -6.88 13.40
CA VAL A 447 -30.81 -5.87 14.31
C VAL A 447 -31.87 -4.90 14.81
N ASN A 448 -32.00 -4.75 16.14
CA ASN A 448 -33.00 -3.89 16.77
C ASN A 448 -32.42 -2.90 17.80
N ASP A 449 -31.18 -3.07 18.21
CA ASP A 449 -30.54 -2.14 19.15
C ASP A 449 -29.90 -0.95 18.45
N LYS A 450 -29.78 0.17 19.19
CA LYS A 450 -29.29 1.46 18.63
C LYS A 450 -27.86 1.38 18.09
N LEU A 451 -26.97 0.65 18.77
CA LEU A 451 -25.57 0.57 18.39
C LEU A 451 -25.42 -0.23 17.09
N SER A 452 -26.10 -1.36 16.99
CA SER A 452 -26.07 -2.21 15.79
C SER A 452 -26.74 -1.53 14.59
N ILE A 453 -27.78 -0.73 14.80
CA ILE A 453 -28.40 0.09 13.75
C ILE A 453 -27.40 1.16 13.25
N SER A 454 -26.66 1.80 14.16
CA SER A 454 -25.61 2.76 13.76
C SER A 454 -24.54 2.11 12.90
N LYS A 455 -24.01 0.97 13.33
CA LYS A 455 -23.04 0.19 12.57
C LYS A 455 -23.58 -0.26 11.21
N LEU A 456 -24.85 -0.67 11.16
CA LEU A 456 -25.52 -1.06 9.91
C LEU A 456 -25.57 0.11 8.92
N ASN A 457 -25.98 1.28 9.38
CA ASN A 457 -26.06 2.49 8.55
C ASN A 457 -24.68 2.91 8.04
N SER A 458 -23.65 2.87 8.89
CA SER A 458 -22.27 3.17 8.49
C SER A 458 -21.75 2.17 7.44
N SER A 459 -22.03 0.87 7.61
CA SER A 459 -21.60 -0.15 6.65
C SER A 459 -22.35 -0.04 5.31
N LYS A 460 -23.63 0.36 5.32
CA LYS A 460 -24.36 0.68 4.08
C LYS A 460 -23.78 1.89 3.36
N LEU A 461 -23.45 2.95 4.10
CA LEU A 461 -22.80 4.12 3.52
C LEU A 461 -21.46 3.74 2.90
N LEU A 462 -20.66 2.94 3.59
CA LEU A 462 -19.38 2.44 3.10
C LEU A 462 -19.55 1.62 1.81
N LEU A 463 -20.53 0.71 1.76
CA LEU A 463 -20.83 -0.08 0.56
C LEU A 463 -21.22 0.82 -0.62
N ASN A 464 -22.10 1.79 -0.40
CA ASN A 464 -22.55 2.69 -1.46
C ASN A 464 -21.41 3.55 -2.01
N LEU A 465 -20.50 4.02 -1.20
CA LEU A 465 -19.32 4.75 -1.67
C LEU A 465 -18.40 3.91 -2.57
N HIS A 466 -18.35 2.60 -2.36
CA HIS A 466 -17.53 1.70 -3.18
C HIS A 466 -18.22 1.23 -4.48
N VAL A 467 -19.53 0.97 -4.43
CA VAL A 467 -20.23 0.23 -5.49
C VAL A 467 -21.12 1.13 -6.34
N VAL A 468 -21.72 2.17 -5.76
CA VAL A 468 -22.78 2.92 -6.42
C VAL A 468 -22.21 4.02 -7.30
N LYS A 469 -22.58 3.96 -8.58
CA LYS A 469 -22.33 5.02 -9.55
C LYS A 469 -23.46 6.07 -9.60
N GLU A 470 -24.59 5.81 -8.92
CA GLU A 470 -25.78 6.66 -8.93
C GLU A 470 -25.81 7.55 -7.66
N GLU A 471 -25.78 8.87 -7.86
CA GLU A 471 -25.76 9.86 -6.79
C GLU A 471 -26.99 9.79 -5.85
N GLU A 472 -28.17 9.40 -6.37
CA GLU A 472 -29.41 9.29 -5.58
C GLU A 472 -29.27 8.29 -4.42
N SER A 473 -28.77 7.10 -4.66
CA SER A 473 -28.63 6.05 -3.64
C SER A 473 -27.64 6.44 -2.52
N LEU A 474 -26.56 7.14 -2.87
CA LEU A 474 -25.60 7.64 -1.88
C LEU A 474 -26.23 8.76 -1.03
N THR A 475 -26.99 9.66 -1.65
CA THR A 475 -27.67 10.75 -0.96
C THR A 475 -28.70 10.24 0.06
N ASP A 476 -29.49 9.24 -0.32
CA ASP A 476 -30.46 8.61 0.58
C ASP A 476 -29.80 7.94 1.77
N THR A 477 -28.71 7.22 1.56
CA THR A 477 -27.97 6.57 2.64
C THR A 477 -27.34 7.59 3.59
N LEU A 478 -26.79 8.69 3.08
CA LEU A 478 -26.30 9.82 3.89
C LEU A 478 -27.43 10.46 4.70
N TYR A 479 -28.60 10.64 4.10
CA TYR A 479 -29.75 11.20 4.78
C TYR A 479 -30.20 10.33 5.97
N GLU A 480 -30.32 9.02 5.80
CA GLU A 480 -30.70 8.11 6.88
C GLU A 480 -29.64 8.08 8.00
N ASN A 481 -28.35 8.11 7.67
CA ASN A 481 -27.27 8.24 8.66
C ASN A 481 -27.41 9.55 9.47
N LEU A 482 -27.56 10.68 8.78
CA LEU A 482 -27.73 11.99 9.42
C LEU A 482 -28.97 12.03 10.32
N LYS A 483 -30.10 11.53 9.83
CA LYS A 483 -31.35 11.45 10.58
C LYS A 483 -31.15 10.62 11.86
N TYR A 484 -30.51 9.46 11.74
CA TYR A 484 -30.23 8.60 12.89
C TYR A 484 -29.32 9.30 13.92
N MET A 485 -28.23 9.92 13.48
CA MET A 485 -27.29 10.63 14.35
C MET A 485 -27.95 11.83 15.04
N ASN A 486 -28.71 12.63 14.30
CA ASN A 486 -29.43 13.77 14.88
C ASN A 486 -30.51 13.37 15.92
N THR A 487 -31.14 12.19 15.76
CA THR A 487 -32.18 11.72 16.69
C THR A 487 -31.62 11.03 17.93
N ASN A 488 -30.48 10.36 17.82
CA ASN A 488 -29.96 9.46 18.85
C ASN A 488 -28.69 9.95 19.56
N LEU A 489 -27.92 10.88 18.95
CA LEU A 489 -26.61 11.31 19.45
C LEU A 489 -26.52 12.78 19.83
N VAL A 490 -27.64 13.52 19.83
CA VAL A 490 -27.66 14.98 20.05
C VAL A 490 -27.10 15.43 21.40
N ASP A 491 -26.93 14.54 22.36
CA ASP A 491 -26.76 14.99 23.77
C ASP A 491 -25.34 14.89 24.32
N THR A 492 -24.27 14.51 23.59
CA THR A 492 -23.22 14.04 24.47
C THR A 492 -21.78 14.42 24.20
N ASN A 493 -21.28 14.57 23.01
CA ASN A 493 -19.83 14.78 22.87
C ASN A 493 -19.45 15.69 21.68
N GLU A 494 -18.38 16.45 21.86
CA GLU A 494 -17.73 17.25 20.82
C GLU A 494 -17.38 16.41 19.57
N GLU A 495 -16.99 15.15 19.77
CA GLU A 495 -16.72 14.17 18.71
C GLU A 495 -17.95 13.88 17.83
N ASN A 496 -19.12 13.63 18.44
CA ASN A 496 -20.36 13.39 17.69
C ASN A 496 -20.83 14.63 16.92
N SER A 497 -20.60 15.81 17.47
CA SER A 497 -20.91 17.08 16.80
C SER A 497 -20.07 17.23 15.52
N ASN A 498 -18.78 16.88 15.56
CA ASN A 498 -17.89 16.93 14.41
C ASN A 498 -18.29 15.92 13.31
N LYS A 499 -18.67 14.70 13.70
CA LYS A 499 -19.17 13.68 12.76
C LYS A 499 -20.43 14.16 12.03
N ILE A 500 -21.37 14.73 12.76
CA ILE A 500 -22.62 15.30 12.19
C ILE A 500 -22.29 16.46 11.24
N GLU A 501 -21.34 17.33 11.58
CA GLU A 501 -20.94 18.45 10.74
C GLU A 501 -20.32 17.98 9.41
N VAL A 502 -19.44 16.99 9.45
CA VAL A 502 -18.83 16.39 8.26
C VAL A 502 -19.88 15.73 7.38
N LEU A 503 -20.79 14.93 7.94
CA LEU A 503 -21.87 14.30 7.17
C LEU A 503 -22.82 15.33 6.55
N ASN A 504 -23.18 16.38 7.29
CA ASN A 504 -24.01 17.49 6.76
C ASN A 504 -23.30 18.22 5.60
N LEU A 505 -22.00 18.42 5.72
CA LEU A 505 -21.19 19.04 4.69
C LEU A 505 -21.22 18.18 3.40
N ILE A 506 -20.94 16.88 3.52
CA ILE A 506 -20.95 15.94 2.39
C ILE A 506 -22.35 15.90 1.77
N PHE A 507 -23.40 15.77 2.58
CA PHE A 507 -24.77 15.75 2.11
C PHE A 507 -25.13 17.04 1.32
N SER A 508 -24.72 18.21 1.82
CA SER A 508 -24.98 19.49 1.15
C SER A 508 -24.27 19.65 -0.20
N ILE A 509 -23.16 18.93 -0.39
CA ILE A 509 -22.39 18.93 -1.66
C ILE A 509 -23.04 18.02 -2.68
N LEU A 510 -23.43 16.81 -2.26
CA LEU A 510 -24.02 15.81 -3.15
C LEU A 510 -25.50 16.09 -3.48
N ASN A 511 -26.23 16.76 -2.58
CA ASN A 511 -27.65 17.09 -2.75
C ASN A 511 -27.85 18.57 -3.02
N SER A 512 -27.34 19.06 -4.15
CA SER A 512 -27.38 20.48 -4.52
C SER A 512 -28.79 21.02 -4.79
N GLU A 513 -29.78 20.15 -5.05
CA GLU A 513 -31.13 20.52 -5.47
C GLU A 513 -32.14 20.64 -4.30
N ASN A 514 -31.86 20.04 -3.14
CA ASN A 514 -32.77 20.03 -2.01
C ASN A 514 -32.21 20.81 -0.83
N GLU A 515 -33.08 21.56 -0.12
CA GLU A 515 -32.71 22.21 1.12
C GLU A 515 -32.29 21.16 2.15
N ASN A 516 -31.13 21.36 2.78
CA ASN A 516 -30.66 20.50 3.87
C ASN A 516 -31.64 20.61 5.06
N PRO A 517 -32.36 19.54 5.42
CA PRO A 517 -33.36 19.58 6.50
C PRO A 517 -32.73 19.72 7.89
N PHE A 518 -31.43 19.49 8.02
CA PHE A 518 -30.72 19.54 9.27
C PHE A 518 -30.11 20.93 9.48
N LYS A 519 -30.59 21.65 10.49
CA LYS A 519 -30.02 22.94 10.87
C LYS A 519 -28.63 22.73 11.47
N ILE A 520 -27.62 23.16 10.73
CA ILE A 520 -26.24 23.19 11.22
C ILE A 520 -26.21 24.16 12.41
N GLN A 521 -26.06 23.65 13.63
CA GLN A 521 -25.68 24.50 14.74
C GLN A 521 -24.24 24.94 14.48
N LYS A 522 -24.08 26.18 14.03
CA LYS A 522 -22.78 26.83 13.83
C LYS A 522 -22.09 26.98 15.20
N LYS A 523 -21.48 25.93 15.70
CA LYS A 523 -20.29 26.05 16.55
C LYS A 523 -19.13 26.20 15.58
N ILE A 524 -18.76 27.45 15.31
CA ILE A 524 -17.51 27.75 14.61
C ILE A 524 -16.42 27.13 15.48
N GLN A 525 -15.80 26.07 14.98
CA GLN A 525 -14.56 25.56 15.57
C GLN A 525 -13.48 26.59 15.28
N GLU A 526 -13.29 27.51 16.24
CA GLU A 526 -12.28 28.58 16.17
C GLU A 526 -10.82 28.05 16.11
N SER A 527 -10.63 26.72 16.23
CA SER A 527 -9.32 26.10 16.35
C SER A 527 -8.67 25.66 15.01
N LYS A 528 -9.44 25.55 13.91
CA LYS A 528 -8.90 25.09 12.63
C LYS A 528 -8.61 26.27 11.70
N GLU A 529 -7.36 26.35 11.25
CA GLU A 529 -6.91 27.45 10.39
C GLU A 529 -7.33 27.24 8.92
N MET A 530 -7.83 28.29 8.31
CA MET A 530 -8.05 28.37 6.86
C MET A 530 -6.72 28.58 6.14
N PRO A 531 -6.50 27.95 4.96
CA PRO A 531 -5.36 28.29 4.13
C PRO A 531 -5.47 29.73 3.60
N ALA A 532 -4.35 30.25 3.10
CA ALA A 532 -4.32 31.58 2.54
C ALA A 532 -5.35 31.75 1.40
N LEU A 533 -6.03 32.89 1.36
CA LEU A 533 -7.13 33.15 0.42
C LEU A 533 -6.72 32.93 -1.06
N TYR A 534 -5.47 33.29 -1.41
CA TYR A 534 -4.99 33.12 -2.78
C TYR A 534 -4.94 31.64 -3.21
N LEU A 535 -4.70 30.70 -2.27
CA LEU A 535 -4.72 29.26 -2.58
C LEU A 535 -6.14 28.79 -2.86
N LEU A 536 -7.11 29.24 -2.09
CA LEU A 536 -8.53 28.92 -2.32
C LEU A 536 -9.03 29.45 -3.66
N GLU A 537 -8.64 30.68 -4.01
CA GLU A 537 -8.93 31.26 -5.32
C GLU A 537 -8.21 30.52 -6.47
N SER A 538 -6.97 30.05 -6.23
CA SER A 538 -6.23 29.25 -7.22
C SER A 538 -6.91 27.91 -7.49
N ILE A 539 -7.45 27.22 -6.45
CA ILE A 539 -8.27 26.00 -6.60
C ILE A 539 -9.50 26.29 -7.46
N ARG A 540 -10.27 27.33 -7.13
CA ARG A 540 -11.48 27.72 -7.88
C ARG A 540 -11.18 28.09 -9.33
N ASN A 541 -10.10 28.81 -9.57
CA ASN A 541 -9.70 29.21 -10.92
C ASN A 541 -9.23 28.02 -11.74
N ALA A 542 -8.46 27.11 -11.16
CA ALA A 542 -8.03 25.89 -11.82
C ALA A 542 -9.22 24.99 -12.20
N SER A 543 -10.22 24.86 -11.32
CA SER A 543 -11.47 24.16 -11.62
C SER A 543 -12.25 24.82 -12.74
N LYS A 544 -12.43 26.14 -12.72
CA LYS A 544 -13.15 26.90 -13.77
C LYS A 544 -12.48 26.83 -15.15
N THR A 545 -11.16 26.78 -15.18
CA THR A 545 -10.37 26.67 -16.41
C THR A 545 -10.14 25.23 -16.85
N ASN A 546 -10.71 24.27 -16.14
CA ASN A 546 -10.54 22.83 -16.35
C ASN A 546 -9.06 22.39 -16.38
N ASN A 547 -8.17 23.12 -15.66
CA ASN A 547 -6.77 22.74 -15.53
C ASN A 547 -6.61 21.74 -14.38
N GLN A 548 -6.73 20.47 -14.69
CA GLN A 548 -6.77 19.38 -13.70
C GLN A 548 -5.47 19.27 -12.91
N ILE A 549 -4.31 19.48 -13.53
CA ILE A 549 -3.00 19.42 -12.86
C ILE A 549 -2.87 20.56 -11.84
N LYS A 550 -3.19 21.80 -12.25
CA LYS A 550 -3.19 22.94 -11.32
C LYS A 550 -4.20 22.76 -10.19
N LEU A 551 -5.35 22.20 -10.49
CA LEU A 551 -6.37 21.91 -9.47
C LEU A 551 -5.81 20.94 -8.42
N LEU A 552 -5.30 19.79 -8.84
CA LEU A 552 -4.73 18.77 -7.95
C LEU A 552 -3.58 19.32 -7.10
N PHE A 553 -2.62 20.00 -7.72
CA PHE A 553 -1.45 20.53 -7.02
C PHE A 553 -1.82 21.66 -6.05
N ASN A 554 -2.75 22.54 -6.41
CA ASN A 554 -3.23 23.59 -5.49
C ASN A 554 -3.99 22.99 -4.29
N ILE A 555 -4.76 21.93 -4.48
CA ILE A 555 -5.42 21.21 -3.39
C ILE A 555 -4.36 20.66 -2.43
N VAL A 556 -3.37 19.93 -2.93
CA VAL A 556 -2.29 19.35 -2.11
C VAL A 556 -1.51 20.44 -1.37
N LEU A 557 -1.18 21.54 -2.06
CA LEU A 557 -0.48 22.67 -1.43
C LEU A 557 -1.32 23.33 -0.34
N SER A 558 -2.65 23.42 -0.53
CA SER A 558 -3.55 24.04 0.45
C SER A 558 -3.76 23.18 1.70
N ILE A 559 -3.69 21.86 1.56
CA ILE A 559 -3.77 20.90 2.68
C ILE A 559 -2.49 20.96 3.54
N ASP A 560 -1.33 21.19 2.92
CA ASP A 560 -0.02 21.35 3.58
C ASP A 560 0.31 20.24 4.61
N GLY A 561 0.01 18.99 4.28
CA GLY A 561 0.31 17.85 5.13
C GLY A 561 -0.63 17.65 6.32
N LYS A 562 -1.77 18.33 6.37
CA LYS A 562 -2.82 18.10 7.38
C LYS A 562 -3.59 16.82 7.05
N LYS A 563 -4.08 16.13 8.08
CA LYS A 563 -5.08 15.07 7.94
C LYS A 563 -6.44 15.66 7.65
N TRP A 564 -7.37 14.88 7.13
CA TRP A 564 -8.73 15.35 6.84
C TRP A 564 -9.45 15.86 8.12
N THR A 565 -9.16 15.27 9.29
CA THR A 565 -9.67 15.73 10.58
C THR A 565 -9.21 17.14 10.97
N ASP A 566 -8.07 17.60 10.47
CA ASP A 566 -7.45 18.88 10.85
C ASP A 566 -7.79 20.00 9.87
N ILE A 567 -8.52 19.67 8.79
CA ILE A 567 -8.92 20.64 7.78
C ILE A 567 -10.17 21.40 8.25
N HIS A 568 -10.18 22.73 8.02
CA HIS A 568 -11.34 23.56 8.30
C HIS A 568 -12.53 23.12 7.42
N PRO A 569 -13.77 23.01 7.93
CA PRO A 569 -14.94 22.54 7.16
C PRO A 569 -15.17 23.30 5.84
N GLU A 570 -15.04 24.63 5.84
CA GLU A 570 -15.19 25.42 4.61
C GLU A 570 -14.06 25.17 3.60
N HIS A 571 -12.86 24.86 4.06
CA HIS A 571 -11.77 24.45 3.17
C HIS A 571 -12.05 23.07 2.54
N LEU A 572 -12.50 22.10 3.37
CA LEU A 572 -12.93 20.79 2.89
C LEU A 572 -14.07 20.92 1.86
N ARG A 573 -15.04 21.80 2.11
CA ARG A 573 -16.13 22.10 1.18
C ARG A 573 -15.61 22.60 -0.17
N ILE A 574 -14.66 23.53 -0.16
CA ILE A 574 -14.06 24.05 -1.39
C ILE A 574 -13.34 22.94 -2.15
N ILE A 575 -12.58 22.09 -1.44
CA ILE A 575 -11.88 20.95 -2.07
C ILE A 575 -12.89 20.03 -2.75
N LEU A 576 -13.88 19.53 -2.01
CA LEU A 576 -14.85 18.55 -2.52
C LEU A 576 -15.68 19.09 -3.69
N LEU A 577 -16.17 20.33 -3.60
CA LEU A 577 -16.92 20.97 -4.71
C LEU A 577 -16.10 21.10 -5.99
N ASN A 578 -14.81 21.39 -5.89
CA ASN A 578 -13.99 21.56 -7.08
C ASN A 578 -13.49 20.20 -7.63
N LEU A 579 -13.42 19.15 -6.79
CA LEU A 579 -13.10 17.80 -7.23
C LEU A 579 -14.25 17.10 -7.98
N GLN A 580 -15.50 17.55 -7.83
CA GLN A 580 -16.60 17.04 -8.65
C GLN A 580 -16.34 17.18 -10.15
N ASN A 581 -15.61 18.21 -10.55
CA ASN A 581 -15.22 18.44 -11.94
C ASN A 581 -13.89 17.80 -12.34
N TYR A 582 -13.19 17.14 -11.41
CA TYR A 582 -11.90 16.51 -11.67
C TYR A 582 -12.12 15.10 -12.23
N LYS A 583 -11.62 14.84 -13.46
CA LYS A 583 -11.76 13.55 -14.14
C LYS A 583 -13.19 12.98 -14.01
N GLU A 584 -14.20 13.84 -14.25
CA GLU A 584 -15.61 13.46 -14.14
C GLU A 584 -16.02 12.92 -12.74
N GLY A 585 -15.36 13.40 -11.70
CA GLY A 585 -15.66 13.02 -10.33
C GLY A 585 -15.14 11.65 -9.87
N THR A 586 -14.32 10.98 -10.68
CA THR A 586 -13.88 9.59 -10.39
C THR A 586 -13.17 9.42 -9.06
N ILE A 587 -12.47 10.44 -8.54
CA ILE A 587 -11.73 10.36 -7.28
C ILE A 587 -12.53 10.81 -6.05
N ILE A 588 -13.70 11.44 -6.25
CA ILE A 588 -14.42 12.06 -5.12
C ILE A 588 -14.87 11.00 -4.11
N ASN A 589 -15.41 9.88 -4.54
CA ASN A 589 -15.85 8.81 -3.64
C ASN A 589 -14.70 8.26 -2.80
N ASN A 590 -13.51 8.10 -3.37
CA ASN A 590 -12.33 7.64 -2.63
C ASN A 590 -11.86 8.68 -1.60
N ILE A 591 -11.95 9.97 -1.92
CA ILE A 591 -11.64 11.04 -0.96
C ILE A 591 -12.72 11.12 0.14
N LEU A 592 -13.99 10.94 -0.22
CA LEU A 592 -15.07 10.87 0.78
C LEU A 592 -14.87 9.70 1.74
N LEU A 593 -14.42 8.54 1.24
CA LEU A 593 -14.03 7.40 2.09
C LEU A 593 -12.93 7.81 3.10
N GLU A 594 -11.81 8.37 2.63
CA GLU A 594 -10.74 8.83 3.52
C GLU A 594 -11.25 9.87 4.54
N VAL A 595 -12.09 10.80 4.12
CA VAL A 595 -12.68 11.81 5.02
C VAL A 595 -13.55 11.17 6.10
N LEU A 596 -14.38 10.19 5.74
CA LEU A 596 -15.26 9.49 6.66
C LEU A 596 -14.51 8.56 7.62
N GLU A 597 -13.48 7.87 7.12
CA GLU A 597 -12.59 7.03 7.94
C GLU A 597 -11.80 7.86 8.95
N ASP A 598 -11.10 8.91 8.50
CA ASP A 598 -10.33 9.79 9.39
C ASP A 598 -11.21 10.40 10.50
N ASN A 599 -12.47 10.72 10.20
CA ASN A 599 -13.43 11.24 11.18
C ASN A 599 -14.16 10.13 11.96
N LYS A 600 -13.78 8.86 11.81
CA LYS A 600 -14.38 7.70 12.51
C LYS A 600 -15.89 7.61 12.36
N ILE A 601 -16.40 7.90 11.17
CA ILE A 601 -17.82 7.83 10.84
C ILE A 601 -18.18 6.44 10.31
N ILE A 602 -17.25 5.84 9.57
CA ILE A 602 -17.38 4.49 8.98
C ILE A 602 -16.27 3.57 9.45
#